data_7864a96f06fc0f38f026632a8831c411
#
_entry.id   7864a96f06fc0f38f026632a8831c411
#
_cell.length_a   1.000
_cell.length_b   1.000
_cell.length_c   1.000
_cell.angle_alpha   90.00
_cell.angle_beta   90.00
_cell.angle_gamma   90.00
#
_symmetry.space_group_name_H-M   'P 1'
#
loop_
_entity.id
_entity.type
_entity.pdbx_description
1 polymer ?
#
loop_
_entity_poly.entity_id
_entity_poly.type
_entity_poly.pdbx_seq_one_letter_code
_entity_poly.pdbx_strand_id
1 'polypeptide(L)' 'MNEKKLLSIKEAAALFGIGQHRLREIVREDYDYRYHLMIGRIIRIKRQPFEKFIDEVEQI' A
#
# COMPACT_ATOMS: atom_id res chain seq x y z
N MET A 1 2.43 -8.55 20.03
CA MET A 1 2.13 -8.76 18.61
C MET A 1 2.79 -7.70 17.78
N ASN A 2 3.45 -8.14 16.77
CA ASN A 2 4.16 -7.22 15.91
C ASN A 2 3.38 -6.95 14.67
N GLU A 3 2.88 -5.75 14.56
CA GLU A 3 2.29 -5.30 13.32
C GLU A 3 3.39 -4.77 12.44
N LYS A 4 3.38 -5.21 11.20
CA LYS A 4 4.36 -4.71 10.25
C LYS A 4 4.03 -3.29 9.86
N LYS A 5 5.04 -2.46 9.85
CA LYS A 5 4.87 -1.10 9.32
C LYS A 5 4.89 -1.09 7.81
N LEU A 6 5.57 -2.04 7.21
CA LEU A 6 5.71 -2.14 5.76
C LEU A 6 5.14 -3.48 5.31
N LEU A 7 4.39 -3.45 4.24
CA LEU A 7 3.73 -4.63 3.69
C LEU A 7 4.16 -4.84 2.26
N SER A 8 4.27 -6.10 1.87
CA SER A 8 4.45 -6.41 0.45
C SER A 8 3.13 -6.14 -0.27
N ILE A 9 3.17 -6.10 -1.59
CA ILE A 9 1.96 -5.94 -2.39
C ILE A 9 0.96 -7.05 -2.04
N LYS A 10 1.45 -8.27 -1.93
CA LYS A 10 0.59 -9.42 -1.63
C LYS A 10 -0.04 -9.29 -0.25
N GLU A 11 0.76 -8.90 0.74
CA GLU A 11 0.25 -8.73 2.10
C GLU A 11 -0.77 -7.61 2.19
N ALA A 12 -0.49 -6.49 1.54
CA ALA A 12 -1.41 -5.36 1.55
C ALA A 12 -2.71 -5.71 0.83
N ALA A 13 -2.61 -6.42 -0.29
CA ALA A 13 -3.80 -6.84 -1.02
C ALA A 13 -4.70 -7.70 -0.14
N ALA A 14 -4.11 -8.63 0.60
CA ALA A 14 -4.88 -9.51 1.49
C ALA A 14 -5.48 -8.74 2.65
N LEU A 15 -4.68 -7.86 3.26
CA LEU A 15 -5.12 -7.12 4.44
C LEU A 15 -6.24 -6.15 4.12
N PHE A 16 -6.12 -5.43 3.01
CA PHE A 16 -7.06 -4.37 2.65
C PHE A 16 -8.17 -4.83 1.72
N GLY A 17 -8.10 -6.08 1.25
CA GLY A 17 -9.13 -6.60 0.35
C GLY A 17 -9.12 -5.96 -1.02
N ILE A 18 -7.96 -5.56 -1.51
CA ILE A 18 -7.79 -4.93 -2.81
C ILE A 18 -6.99 -5.88 -3.70
N GLY A 19 -7.37 -5.97 -4.96
CA GLY A 19 -6.62 -6.82 -5.89
C GLY A 19 -5.20 -6.31 -6.06
N GLN A 20 -4.25 -7.23 -6.25
CA GLN A 20 -2.84 -6.86 -6.39
C GLN A 20 -2.62 -5.94 -7.59
N HIS A 21 -3.31 -6.20 -8.68
CA HIS A 21 -3.18 -5.38 -9.87
C HIS A 21 -3.59 -3.95 -9.59
N ARG A 22 -4.73 -3.77 -8.93
CA ARG A 22 -5.22 -2.45 -8.59
C ARG A 22 -4.27 -1.74 -7.63
N LEU A 23 -3.75 -2.49 -6.68
CA LEU A 23 -2.82 -1.95 -5.71
C LEU A 23 -1.55 -1.44 -6.39
N ARG A 24 -1.06 -2.18 -7.40
CA ARG A 24 0.10 -1.73 -8.16
C ARG A 24 -0.17 -0.46 -8.93
N GLU A 25 -1.39 -0.31 -9.44
CA GLU A 25 -1.77 0.93 -10.12
C GLU A 25 -1.72 2.11 -9.17
N ILE A 26 -2.24 1.92 -7.95
CA ILE A 26 -2.22 2.98 -6.94
C ILE A 26 -0.77 3.37 -6.61
N VAL A 27 0.09 2.40 -6.43
CA VAL A 27 1.49 2.63 -6.14
C VAL A 27 2.15 3.39 -7.30
N ARG A 28 1.83 3.01 -8.52
CA ARG A 28 2.42 3.66 -9.69
C ARG A 28 2.07 5.14 -9.76
N GLU A 29 0.88 5.50 -9.28
CA GLU A 29 0.42 6.88 -9.28
C GLU A 29 0.84 7.65 -8.04
N ASP A 30 1.46 6.99 -7.07
CA ASP A 30 1.88 7.60 -5.82
C ASP A 30 3.27 8.21 -5.99
N TYR A 31 3.34 9.28 -6.76
CA TYR A 31 4.63 9.89 -7.13
C TYR A 31 5.38 10.46 -5.94
N ASP A 32 4.67 10.86 -4.91
CA ASP A 32 5.26 11.50 -3.73
C ASP A 32 5.64 10.50 -2.65
N TYR A 33 5.50 9.21 -2.93
CA TYR A 33 5.82 8.17 -1.95
C TYR A 33 5.07 8.35 -0.64
N ARG A 34 3.79 8.70 -0.74
CA ARG A 34 2.96 8.87 0.44
C ARG A 34 2.58 7.53 1.06
N TYR A 35 2.32 6.54 0.22
CA TYR A 35 1.75 5.26 0.63
C TYR A 35 2.71 4.11 0.44
N HIS A 36 3.83 4.33 -0.20
CA HIS A 36 4.78 3.25 -0.46
C HIS A 36 6.20 3.78 -0.41
N LEU A 37 7.13 2.86 -0.35
CA LEU A 37 8.54 3.19 -0.51
C LEU A 37 9.22 2.05 -1.25
N MET A 38 10.42 2.32 -1.69
CA MET A 38 11.22 1.32 -2.38
C MET A 38 12.38 0.93 -1.49
N ILE A 39 12.59 -0.38 -1.37
CA ILE A 39 13.79 -0.90 -0.74
C ILE A 39 14.56 -1.57 -1.86
N GLY A 40 15.56 -0.85 -2.40
CA GLY A 40 16.19 -1.27 -3.62
C GLY A 40 15.16 -1.29 -4.75
N ARG A 41 14.88 -2.48 -5.27
CA ARG A 41 13.87 -2.64 -6.32
C ARG A 41 12.57 -3.23 -5.81
N ILE A 42 12.45 -3.36 -4.50
CA ILE A 42 11.28 -4.00 -3.90
C ILE A 42 10.32 -2.93 -3.39
N ILE A 43 9.06 -3.05 -3.78
CA ILE A 43 8.01 -2.15 -3.34
C ILE A 43 7.51 -2.60 -1.98
N ARG A 44 7.37 -1.63 -1.07
CA ARG A 44 6.76 -1.90 0.23
C ARG A 44 5.70 -0.85 0.49
N ILE A 45 4.54 -1.29 0.95
CA ILE A 45 3.42 -0.39 1.26
C ILE A 45 3.57 0.09 2.69
N LYS A 46 3.47 1.39 2.88
CA LYS A 46 3.48 1.99 4.22
C LYS A 46 2.11 1.76 4.82
N ARG A 47 2.05 0.91 5.83
CA ARG A 47 0.76 0.45 6.36
C ARG A 47 -0.12 1.59 6.85
N GLN A 48 0.38 2.40 7.78
CA GLN A 48 -0.46 3.43 8.38
C GLN A 48 -0.92 4.50 7.39
N PRO A 49 -0.04 5.07 6.56
CA PRO A 49 -0.50 6.02 5.56
C PRO A 49 -1.51 5.44 4.59
N PHE A 50 -1.34 4.18 4.23
CA PHE A 50 -2.27 3.56 3.30
C PHE A 50 -3.62 3.28 3.96
N GLU A 51 -3.61 2.88 5.23
CA GLU A 51 -4.85 2.72 5.98
C GLU A 51 -5.63 4.03 6.02
N LYS A 52 -4.93 5.13 6.25
CA LYS A 52 -5.56 6.43 6.29
C LYS A 52 -6.13 6.82 4.93
N PHE A 53 -5.39 6.52 3.87
CA PHE A 53 -5.86 6.76 2.51
C PHE A 53 -7.17 6.01 2.26
N ILE A 54 -7.23 4.74 2.66
CA ILE A 54 -8.43 3.93 2.45
C ILE A 54 -9.61 4.51 3.22
N ASP A 55 -9.36 5.03 4.43
CA ASP A 55 -10.43 5.61 5.24
C ASP A 55 -11.01 6.87 4.64
N GLU A 56 -10.24 7.56 3.80
CA GLU A 56 -10.64 8.85 3.26
C GLU A 56 -11.23 8.80 1.87
N VAL A 57 -10.93 7.75 1.10
CA VAL A 57 -11.44 7.65 -0.26
C VAL A 57 -12.74 6.89 -0.28
N GLU A 58 -13.58 7.23 -1.24
CA GLU A 58 -14.86 6.56 -1.40
C GLU A 58 -14.80 5.47 -2.46
N GLN A 59 -13.76 5.51 -3.28
CA GLN A 59 -13.66 4.60 -4.40
C GLN A 59 -12.21 4.39 -4.77
N ILE A 60 -11.87 3.19 -5.03
CA ILE A 60 -10.50 2.83 -5.43
C ILE A 60 -10.49 2.25 -6.84
#